data_0414850c2baac4bbf53930ee59494172
#
_entry.id   0414850c2baac4bbf53930ee59494172
#
_cell.length_a   1.000
_cell.length_b   1.000
_cell.length_c   1.000
_cell.angle_alpha   90.00
_cell.angle_beta   90.00
_cell.angle_gamma   90.00
#
_symmetry.space_group_name_H-M   'P 1'
#
loop_
_entity.id
_entity.type
_entity.pdbx_description
1 polymer ?
#
loop_
_entity_poly.entity_id
_entity_poly.type
_entity_poly.pdbx_seq_one_letter_code
_entity_poly.pdbx_strand_id
1 'polypeptide(L)'
;MDSVDRSSEPKYECLLFDMDDTLYSLSSGLNLACRKNIEEYMLQNLGINENEVPKMCLDLYKEYGTTMAGLKALGYEFDNDEFHQYIHGRLPYEKLKPDPFLRSLLLSMPQRKIIFTNADKAHVANVLARLGLEDCFEGVICFETLNPPVEFTEENSYGFEFLTSDIQVEPKRLSSLVDENFDICESSKISLPKLPILCKPSVEAFEAAIQIANVNPKKTIFFDDSARNIAAAKTAGLHTVLVGGLVVVQGADVALTSIHNMREALPEIWLSEEEKEEEQAELLYPATPIETFVLA
;
A
#
# COMPACT_ATOMS: atom_id res chain seq x y z
N MET A 1 -21.16 -38.65 -20.57
CA MET A 1 -20.85 -38.47 -19.14
C MET A 1 -19.56 -37.67 -19.12
N ASP A 2 -19.72 -36.37 -19.21
CA ASP A 2 -18.56 -35.44 -19.23
C ASP A 2 -18.12 -35.25 -17.80
N SER A 3 -16.97 -35.83 -17.48
CA SER A 3 -16.22 -35.47 -16.28
C SER A 3 -15.77 -34.01 -16.44
N VAL A 4 -16.50 -33.10 -15.83
CA VAL A 4 -16.04 -31.72 -15.65
C VAL A 4 -14.79 -31.82 -14.77
N ASP A 5 -13.64 -31.66 -15.42
CA ASP A 5 -12.35 -31.44 -14.78
C ASP A 5 -12.50 -30.12 -13.96
N ARG A 6 -12.83 -30.26 -12.69
CA ARG A 6 -12.76 -29.17 -11.72
C ARG A 6 -11.30 -29.06 -11.31
N SER A 7 -10.47 -28.50 -12.22
CA SER A 7 -9.18 -27.96 -11.81
C SER A 7 -9.49 -26.91 -10.73
N SER A 8 -9.10 -27.20 -9.50
CA SER A 8 -9.38 -26.32 -8.37
C SER A 8 -8.68 -24.98 -8.60
N GLU A 9 -9.48 -23.95 -8.87
CA GLU A 9 -8.96 -22.59 -9.04
C GLU A 9 -8.22 -22.17 -7.74
N PRO A 10 -7.05 -21.55 -7.85
CA PRO A 10 -6.32 -21.11 -6.67
C PRO A 10 -7.17 -20.11 -5.87
N LYS A 11 -7.12 -20.21 -4.54
CA LYS A 11 -7.85 -19.34 -3.62
C LYS A 11 -7.54 -17.87 -3.88
N TYR A 12 -6.29 -17.56 -4.20
CA TYR A 12 -5.81 -16.21 -4.50
C TYR A 12 -5.18 -16.15 -5.88
N GLU A 13 -5.47 -15.07 -6.60
CA GLU A 13 -4.97 -14.81 -7.96
C GLU A 13 -3.85 -13.75 -7.95
N CYS A 14 -3.87 -12.85 -6.99
CA CYS A 14 -2.91 -11.76 -6.91
C CYS A 14 -2.51 -11.45 -5.46
N LEU A 15 -1.27 -11.02 -5.31
CA LEU A 15 -0.68 -10.55 -4.08
C LEU A 15 -0.18 -9.12 -4.29
N LEU A 16 -0.74 -8.16 -3.55
CA LEU A 16 -0.31 -6.76 -3.52
C LEU A 16 0.60 -6.57 -2.31
N PHE A 17 1.76 -5.99 -2.52
CA PHE A 17 2.73 -5.76 -1.46
C PHE A 17 3.01 -4.25 -1.33
N ASP A 18 2.84 -3.72 -0.13
CA ASP A 18 3.57 -2.53 0.23
C ASP A 18 5.08 -2.83 0.25
N MET A 19 5.90 -1.80 0.20
CA MET A 19 7.36 -1.94 0.09
C MET A 19 8.09 -1.55 1.36
N ASP A 20 7.92 -0.31 1.80
CA ASP A 20 8.69 0.26 2.90
C ASP A 20 8.22 -0.30 4.24
N ASP A 21 9.18 -0.77 5.05
CA ASP A 21 8.92 -1.44 6.34
C ASP A 21 8.08 -2.75 6.22
N THR A 22 7.73 -3.16 5.00
CA THR A 22 7.02 -4.39 4.66
C THR A 22 7.95 -5.44 4.04
N LEU A 23 8.64 -5.14 2.92
CA LEU A 23 9.60 -6.06 2.29
C LEU A 23 10.94 -6.09 3.03
N TYR A 24 11.23 -5.08 3.79
CA TYR A 24 12.40 -4.98 4.66
C TYR A 24 12.00 -4.38 6.01
N SER A 25 12.80 -4.63 7.03
CA SER A 25 12.46 -4.23 8.40
C SER A 25 12.61 -2.73 8.63
N LEU A 26 11.70 -2.14 9.43
CA LEU A 26 11.80 -0.80 10.02
C LEU A 26 13.17 -0.54 10.68
N SER A 27 13.84 -1.58 11.19
CA SER A 27 15.17 -1.50 11.78
C SER A 27 16.28 -1.12 10.80
N SER A 28 16.02 -1.10 9.48
CA SER A 28 16.93 -0.55 8.45
C SER A 28 17.26 0.92 8.71
N GLY A 29 16.30 1.65 9.30
CA GLY A 29 16.42 3.07 9.59
C GLY A 29 16.16 3.97 8.38
N LEU A 30 15.66 3.43 7.24
CA LEU A 30 15.27 4.24 6.08
C LEU A 30 14.09 5.15 6.42
N ASN A 31 13.09 4.63 7.13
CA ASN A 31 11.92 5.40 7.58
C ASN A 31 12.34 6.63 8.41
N LEU A 32 13.24 6.46 9.37
CA LEU A 32 13.75 7.56 10.17
C LEU A 32 14.51 8.60 9.33
N ALA A 33 15.32 8.14 8.36
CA ALA A 33 16.04 9.02 7.44
C ALA A 33 15.06 9.77 6.51
N CYS A 34 14.04 9.10 6.00
CA CYS A 34 12.97 9.69 5.19
C CYS A 34 12.27 10.82 5.95
N ARG A 35 11.81 10.53 7.17
CA ARG A 35 11.18 11.53 8.03
C ARG A 35 12.09 12.74 8.28
N LYS A 36 13.37 12.52 8.56
CA LYS A 36 14.34 13.59 8.76
C LYS A 36 14.49 14.46 7.51
N ASN A 37 14.58 13.84 6.32
CA ASN A 37 14.66 14.58 5.06
C ASN A 37 13.40 15.40 4.79
N ILE A 38 12.19 14.87 5.14
CA ILE A 38 10.91 15.61 5.05
C ILE A 38 10.94 16.82 5.99
N GLU A 39 11.34 16.64 7.24
CA GLU A 39 11.44 17.72 8.22
C GLU A 39 12.44 18.81 7.77
N GLU A 40 13.58 18.41 7.19
CA GLU A 40 14.55 19.35 6.60
C GLU A 40 13.94 20.11 5.39
N TYR A 41 13.20 19.42 4.51
CA TYR A 41 12.54 20.06 3.37
C TYR A 41 11.50 21.09 3.83
N MET A 42 10.67 20.74 4.81
CA MET A 42 9.67 21.64 5.39
C MET A 42 10.31 22.90 5.95
N LEU A 43 11.47 22.78 6.62
CA LEU A 43 12.20 23.90 7.20
C LEU A 43 12.87 24.76 6.11
N GLN A 44 13.61 24.14 5.20
CA GLN A 44 14.52 24.85 4.28
C GLN A 44 13.82 25.34 3.01
N ASN A 45 12.90 24.57 2.47
CA ASN A 45 12.24 24.86 1.19
C ASN A 45 10.86 25.51 1.37
N LEU A 46 10.12 25.16 2.45
CA LEU A 46 8.79 25.71 2.70
C LEU A 46 8.78 26.80 3.78
N GLY A 47 9.91 27.05 4.45
CA GLY A 47 10.04 28.11 5.45
C GLY A 47 9.19 27.91 6.71
N ILE A 48 8.80 26.64 6.99
CA ILE A 48 8.00 26.31 8.19
C ILE A 48 8.89 26.44 9.43
N ASN A 49 8.32 26.96 10.53
CA ASN A 49 9.07 27.20 11.75
C ASN A 49 9.63 25.89 12.34
N GLU A 50 10.92 25.90 12.72
CA GLU A 50 11.63 24.72 13.25
C GLU A 50 10.90 24.06 14.43
N ASN A 51 10.28 24.83 15.31
CA ASN A 51 9.54 24.30 16.47
C ASN A 51 8.23 23.60 16.07
N GLU A 52 7.67 23.90 14.90
CA GLU A 52 6.40 23.34 14.41
C GLU A 52 6.61 22.12 13.52
N VAL A 53 7.74 22.05 12.81
CA VAL A 53 8.04 21.03 11.81
C VAL A 53 7.84 19.61 12.30
N PRO A 54 8.39 19.14 13.44
CA PRO A 54 8.27 17.74 13.85
C PRO A 54 6.83 17.33 14.14
N LYS A 55 6.07 18.23 14.78
CA LYS A 55 4.67 17.97 15.07
C LYS A 55 3.82 17.99 13.82
N MET A 56 3.99 19.01 12.98
CA MET A 56 3.25 19.16 11.72
C MET A 56 3.52 17.99 10.77
N CYS A 57 4.78 17.56 10.61
CA CYS A 57 5.14 16.40 9.81
C CYS A 57 4.36 15.16 10.24
N LEU A 58 4.32 14.87 11.54
CA LEU A 58 3.60 13.73 12.08
C LEU A 58 2.08 13.85 11.97
N ASP A 59 1.51 15.02 12.22
CA ASP A 59 0.07 15.24 12.17
C ASP A 59 -0.44 15.11 10.73
N LEU A 60 0.25 15.72 9.76
CA LEU A 60 -0.07 15.59 8.34
C LEU A 60 0.02 14.14 7.85
N TYR A 61 1.07 13.42 8.23
CA TYR A 61 1.17 12.00 7.93
C TYR A 61 -0.03 11.20 8.48
N LYS A 62 -0.43 11.48 9.71
CA LYS A 62 -1.57 10.77 10.34
C LYS A 62 -2.90 11.10 9.69
N GLU A 63 -3.11 12.33 9.28
CA GLU A 63 -4.39 12.81 8.76
C GLU A 63 -4.55 12.48 7.26
N TYR A 64 -3.49 12.66 6.46
CA TYR A 64 -3.56 12.59 5.01
C TYR A 64 -2.88 11.35 4.40
N GLY A 65 -2.28 10.48 5.21
CA GLY A 65 -1.57 9.28 4.72
C GLY A 65 -0.10 9.52 4.42
N THR A 66 0.25 10.66 3.85
CA THR A 66 1.64 11.12 3.69
C THR A 66 1.75 12.58 4.08
N THR A 67 2.94 12.99 4.57
CA THR A 67 3.20 14.42 4.87
C THR A 67 3.06 15.28 3.62
N MET A 68 3.48 14.77 2.46
CA MET A 68 3.33 15.42 1.16
C MET A 68 1.86 15.74 0.83
N ALA A 69 0.98 14.74 0.96
CA ALA A 69 -0.45 14.94 0.71
C ALA A 69 -1.05 16.01 1.63
N GLY A 70 -0.65 15.98 2.92
CA GLY A 70 -1.08 16.99 3.89
C GLY A 70 -0.56 18.39 3.57
N LEU A 71 0.70 18.55 3.17
CA LEU A 71 1.27 19.84 2.77
C LEU A 71 0.51 20.41 1.55
N LYS A 72 0.25 19.60 0.53
CA LYS A 72 -0.55 20.00 -0.63
C LYS A 72 -1.99 20.37 -0.24
N ALA A 73 -2.62 19.63 0.65
CA ALA A 73 -3.97 19.94 1.16
C ALA A 73 -4.02 21.26 1.93
N LEU A 74 -2.94 21.65 2.61
CA LEU A 74 -2.81 22.96 3.26
C LEU A 74 -2.42 24.10 2.30
N GLY A 75 -2.27 23.82 1.00
CA GLY A 75 -1.97 24.82 -0.02
C GLY A 75 -0.48 25.15 -0.18
N TYR A 76 0.43 24.34 0.35
CA TYR A 76 1.84 24.48 0.03
C TYR A 76 2.10 24.06 -1.41
N GLU A 77 2.71 24.93 -2.19
CA GLU A 77 3.07 24.65 -3.57
C GLU A 77 4.53 24.31 -3.70
N PHE A 78 4.82 23.15 -4.32
CA PHE A 78 6.14 22.65 -4.63
C PHE A 78 6.04 21.59 -5.74
N ASP A 79 7.11 21.35 -6.44
CA ASP A 79 7.17 20.30 -7.45
C ASP A 79 7.25 18.91 -6.77
N ASN A 80 6.48 17.95 -7.29
CA ASN A 80 6.39 16.62 -6.70
C ASN A 80 7.69 15.83 -6.90
N ASP A 81 8.31 15.96 -8.07
CA ASP A 81 9.54 15.23 -8.40
C ASP A 81 10.73 15.80 -7.63
N GLU A 82 10.80 17.15 -7.48
CA GLU A 82 11.80 17.78 -6.63
C GLU A 82 11.65 17.36 -5.16
N PHE A 83 10.42 17.27 -4.65
CA PHE A 83 10.16 16.80 -3.29
C PHE A 83 10.67 15.36 -3.13
N HIS A 84 10.26 14.45 -4.00
CA HIS A 84 10.68 13.05 -3.93
C HIS A 84 12.19 12.90 -4.08
N GLN A 85 12.81 13.62 -5.02
CA GLN A 85 14.26 13.61 -5.20
C GLN A 85 15.00 14.10 -3.94
N TYR A 86 14.51 15.17 -3.30
CA TYR A 86 15.09 15.66 -2.06
C TYR A 86 14.99 14.65 -0.93
N ILE A 87 13.83 14.00 -0.78
CA ILE A 87 13.55 13.06 0.31
C ILE A 87 14.23 11.72 0.06
N HIS A 88 13.90 11.06 -1.06
CA HIS A 88 14.31 9.70 -1.36
C HIS A 88 15.73 9.65 -1.95
N GLY A 89 16.15 10.63 -2.76
CA GLY A 89 17.49 10.66 -3.33
C GLY A 89 18.61 10.74 -2.32
N ARG A 90 18.31 11.05 -1.05
CA ARG A 90 19.30 11.20 0.06
C ARG A 90 19.23 10.06 1.07
N LEU A 91 18.41 9.01 0.81
CA LEU A 91 18.28 7.89 1.72
C LEU A 91 19.53 6.98 1.73
N PRO A 92 19.88 6.42 2.89
CA PRO A 92 21.03 5.54 3.05
C PRO A 92 20.75 4.11 2.54
N TYR A 93 20.54 3.96 1.23
CA TYR A 93 20.20 2.68 0.58
C TYR A 93 21.28 1.59 0.77
N GLU A 94 22.51 1.95 1.09
CA GLU A 94 23.59 1.01 1.41
C GLU A 94 23.31 0.15 2.66
N LYS A 95 22.34 0.56 3.48
CA LYS A 95 21.88 -0.23 4.64
C LYS A 95 21.03 -1.43 4.22
N LEU A 96 20.34 -1.34 3.09
CA LEU A 96 19.62 -2.47 2.52
C LEU A 96 20.61 -3.47 1.94
N LYS A 97 20.32 -4.75 2.13
CA LYS A 97 21.12 -5.86 1.62
C LYS A 97 20.25 -6.83 0.85
N PRO A 98 20.82 -7.52 -0.15
CA PRO A 98 20.09 -8.56 -0.87
C PRO A 98 19.47 -9.58 0.09
N ASP A 99 18.22 -9.94 -0.20
CA ASP A 99 17.45 -10.91 0.57
C ASP A 99 17.12 -12.16 -0.27
N PRO A 100 18.07 -13.11 -0.37
CA PRO A 100 17.88 -14.31 -1.18
C PRO A 100 16.78 -15.22 -0.65
N PHE A 101 16.48 -15.16 0.65
CA PHE A 101 15.39 -15.95 1.22
C PHE A 101 14.03 -15.40 0.78
N LEU A 102 13.79 -14.09 0.95
CA LEU A 102 12.56 -13.45 0.48
C LEU A 102 12.41 -13.60 -1.04
N ARG A 103 13.50 -13.44 -1.79
CA ARG A 103 13.52 -13.68 -3.24
C ARG A 103 13.03 -15.09 -3.58
N SER A 104 13.60 -16.11 -2.94
CA SER A 104 13.21 -17.51 -3.17
C SER A 104 11.73 -17.74 -2.82
N LEU A 105 11.28 -17.14 -1.72
CA LEU A 105 9.90 -17.21 -1.29
C LEU A 105 8.95 -16.59 -2.33
N LEU A 106 9.23 -15.38 -2.80
CA LEU A 106 8.42 -14.68 -3.81
C LEU A 106 8.38 -15.44 -5.15
N LEU A 107 9.51 -15.98 -5.60
CA LEU A 107 9.59 -16.74 -6.86
C LEU A 107 8.86 -18.09 -6.78
N SER A 108 8.67 -18.65 -5.59
CA SER A 108 7.92 -19.90 -5.39
C SER A 108 6.40 -19.73 -5.43
N MET A 109 5.89 -18.48 -5.40
CA MET A 109 4.45 -18.18 -5.42
C MET A 109 3.95 -18.12 -6.86
N PRO A 110 2.91 -18.88 -7.23
CA PRO A 110 2.37 -18.88 -8.60
C PRO A 110 1.51 -17.65 -8.92
N GLN A 111 1.03 -16.92 -7.89
CA GLN A 111 0.16 -15.77 -8.07
C GLN A 111 0.90 -14.59 -8.69
N ARG A 112 0.14 -13.70 -9.33
CA ARG A 112 0.62 -12.38 -9.73
C ARG A 112 1.09 -11.61 -8.50
N LYS A 113 2.21 -10.91 -8.60
CA LYS A 113 2.79 -10.11 -7.50
C LYS A 113 3.01 -8.69 -7.98
N ILE A 114 2.43 -7.73 -7.27
CA ILE A 114 2.45 -6.32 -7.65
C ILE A 114 2.83 -5.50 -6.41
N ILE A 115 3.74 -4.54 -6.58
CA ILE A 115 4.03 -3.53 -5.55
C ILE A 115 2.93 -2.48 -5.55
N PHE A 116 2.44 -2.11 -4.35
CA PHE A 116 1.54 -0.99 -4.15
C PHE A 116 2.04 -0.08 -3.03
N THR A 117 2.72 0.99 -3.38
CA THR A 117 3.41 1.91 -2.44
C THR A 117 3.00 3.36 -2.63
N ASN A 118 3.13 4.17 -1.57
CA ASN A 118 3.00 5.62 -1.63
C ASN A 118 4.29 6.32 -2.12
N ALA A 119 5.38 5.59 -2.24
CA ALA A 119 6.66 6.12 -2.71
C ALA A 119 6.67 6.36 -4.23
N ASP A 120 7.64 7.15 -4.70
CA ASP A 120 7.89 7.40 -6.11
C ASP A 120 8.61 6.22 -6.79
N LYS A 121 8.57 6.21 -8.12
CA LYS A 121 9.15 5.15 -8.94
C LYS A 121 10.67 5.00 -8.75
N ALA A 122 11.39 6.09 -8.55
CA ALA A 122 12.83 6.06 -8.37
C ALA A 122 13.23 5.38 -7.05
N HIS A 123 12.48 5.64 -5.97
CA HIS A 123 12.65 4.96 -4.69
C HIS A 123 12.39 3.46 -4.83
N VAL A 124 11.29 3.07 -5.49
CA VAL A 124 10.97 1.66 -5.73
C VAL A 124 12.13 0.94 -6.44
N ALA A 125 12.65 1.53 -7.53
CA ALA A 125 13.76 0.95 -8.27
C ALA A 125 15.02 0.77 -7.39
N ASN A 126 15.36 1.76 -6.58
CA ASN A 126 16.50 1.70 -5.66
C ASN A 126 16.32 0.60 -4.60
N VAL A 127 15.15 0.51 -3.97
CA VAL A 127 14.87 -0.50 -2.93
C VAL A 127 14.93 -1.91 -3.52
N LEU A 128 14.21 -2.17 -4.62
CA LEU A 128 14.18 -3.49 -5.25
C LEU A 128 15.58 -3.93 -5.70
N ALA A 129 16.37 -3.04 -6.29
CA ALA A 129 17.75 -3.32 -6.68
C ALA A 129 18.65 -3.67 -5.48
N ARG A 130 18.50 -2.98 -4.36
CA ARG A 130 19.26 -3.28 -3.15
C ARG A 130 18.88 -4.59 -2.49
N LEU A 131 17.60 -4.96 -2.55
CA LEU A 131 17.10 -6.22 -2.03
C LEU A 131 17.31 -7.40 -3.00
N GLY A 132 17.64 -7.13 -4.27
CA GLY A 132 17.77 -8.15 -5.33
C GLY A 132 16.41 -8.75 -5.72
N LEU A 133 15.35 -7.91 -5.77
CA LEU A 133 13.97 -8.34 -5.99
C LEU A 133 13.35 -7.76 -7.27
N GLU A 134 14.15 -7.18 -8.20
CA GLU A 134 13.67 -6.44 -9.37
C GLU A 134 12.78 -7.27 -10.30
N ASP A 135 13.03 -8.55 -10.38
CA ASP A 135 12.32 -9.50 -11.26
C ASP A 135 11.28 -10.36 -10.51
N CYS A 136 11.01 -10.06 -9.24
CA CYS A 136 10.03 -10.80 -8.44
C CYS A 136 8.59 -10.30 -8.63
N PHE A 137 8.39 -9.12 -9.21
CA PHE A 137 7.10 -8.45 -9.32
C PHE A 137 6.73 -8.19 -10.79
N GLU A 138 5.47 -8.42 -11.12
CA GLU A 138 4.90 -8.18 -12.45
C GLU A 138 4.74 -6.67 -12.76
N GLY A 139 4.47 -5.88 -11.72
CA GLY A 139 4.20 -4.46 -11.87
C GLY A 139 4.36 -3.68 -10.57
N VAL A 140 4.30 -2.36 -10.72
CA VAL A 140 4.41 -1.39 -9.62
C VAL A 140 3.30 -0.36 -9.75
N ILE A 141 2.54 -0.17 -8.68
CA ILE A 141 1.61 0.94 -8.47
C ILE A 141 2.26 1.85 -7.43
N CYS A 142 2.76 2.99 -7.87
CA CYS A 142 3.51 3.97 -7.07
C CYS A 142 2.85 5.34 -7.13
N PHE A 143 3.50 6.36 -6.57
CA PHE A 143 2.98 7.71 -6.54
C PHE A 143 2.57 8.22 -7.94
N GLU A 144 3.43 8.11 -8.94
CA GLU A 144 3.16 8.60 -10.30
C GLU A 144 2.06 7.82 -11.01
N THR A 145 1.86 6.54 -10.63
CA THR A 145 0.77 5.72 -11.17
C THR A 145 -0.60 6.22 -10.72
N LEU A 146 -0.70 6.65 -9.44
CA LEU A 146 -1.94 7.18 -8.87
C LEU A 146 -2.14 8.67 -9.14
N ASN A 147 -1.05 9.41 -9.36
CA ASN A 147 -1.04 10.86 -9.54
C ASN A 147 -0.28 11.22 -10.82
N PRO A 148 -0.74 10.79 -12.01
CA PRO A 148 -0.07 11.10 -13.27
C PRO A 148 -0.03 12.61 -13.50
N PRO A 149 1.03 13.14 -14.14
CA PRO A 149 1.09 14.52 -14.56
C PRO A 149 -0.14 14.87 -15.41
N VAL A 150 -0.73 16.03 -15.17
CA VAL A 150 -1.85 16.51 -16.03
C VAL A 150 -1.25 16.94 -17.36
N GLU A 151 -1.31 16.08 -18.37
CA GLU A 151 -1.01 16.48 -19.74
C GLU A 151 -2.16 17.33 -20.25
N PHE A 152 -1.93 18.63 -20.39
CA PHE A 152 -2.82 19.54 -21.10
C PHE A 152 -2.72 19.26 -22.62
N THR A 153 -3.42 18.24 -23.10
CA THR A 153 -3.71 18.09 -24.53
C THR A 153 -5.08 18.66 -24.80
N GLU A 154 -5.23 19.48 -25.85
CA GLU A 154 -6.51 20.08 -26.26
C GLU A 154 -7.60 19.01 -26.52
N GLU A 155 -7.22 17.76 -26.73
CA GLU A 155 -8.11 16.59 -26.91
C GLU A 155 -8.68 16.03 -25.60
N ASN A 156 -8.09 16.32 -24.44
CA ASN A 156 -8.57 15.85 -23.14
C ASN A 156 -9.60 16.77 -22.49
N SER A 157 -10.01 17.87 -23.16
CA SER A 157 -11.04 18.77 -22.66
C SER A 157 -12.43 18.10 -22.50
N TYR A 158 -12.70 17.04 -23.24
CA TYR A 158 -13.98 16.32 -23.17
C TYR A 158 -14.10 15.33 -22.01
N GLY A 159 -13.00 14.89 -21.41
CA GLY A 159 -13.00 14.01 -20.23
C GLY A 159 -13.10 14.75 -18.90
N PHE A 160 -12.73 16.04 -18.88
CA PHE A 160 -12.71 16.87 -17.67
C PHE A 160 -14.00 17.67 -17.45
N GLU A 161 -14.82 17.89 -18.48
CA GLU A 161 -16.10 18.59 -18.37
C GLU A 161 -17.13 17.87 -17.49
N PHE A 162 -16.99 16.58 -17.25
CA PHE A 162 -17.91 15.84 -16.37
C PHE A 162 -17.68 16.07 -14.87
N LEU A 163 -16.60 16.77 -14.49
CA LEU A 163 -16.25 16.99 -13.07
C LEU A 163 -16.19 18.48 -12.67
N THR A 164 -16.41 19.43 -13.59
CA THR A 164 -16.26 20.87 -13.30
C THR A 164 -17.44 21.76 -13.73
N SER A 165 -18.62 21.18 -13.99
CA SER A 165 -19.81 22.02 -14.18
C SER A 165 -20.22 22.58 -12.81
N ASP A 166 -20.15 23.89 -12.73
CA ASP A 166 -20.67 24.80 -11.71
C ASP A 166 -19.80 25.00 -10.45
N ILE A 167 -18.79 25.88 -10.58
CA ILE A 167 -18.53 26.94 -9.60
C ILE A 167 -17.59 27.98 -10.25
N GLN A 168 -18.15 29.10 -10.69
CA GLN A 168 -17.41 30.36 -10.88
C GLN A 168 -17.18 30.96 -9.48
N VAL A 169 -15.94 30.96 -9.00
CA VAL A 169 -15.56 31.69 -7.79
C VAL A 169 -14.47 32.68 -8.16
N GLU A 170 -14.85 33.97 -8.16
CA GLU A 170 -13.88 35.08 -8.22
C GLU A 170 -13.00 35.12 -6.95
N PRO A 171 -11.73 35.52 -7.07
CA PRO A 171 -10.80 35.56 -5.91
C PRO A 171 -11.13 36.78 -5.03
N LYS A 172 -11.89 36.58 -3.96
CA LYS A 172 -12.01 37.57 -2.87
C LYS A 172 -11.24 37.12 -1.64
N ARG A 173 -10.34 37.98 -1.22
CA ARG A 173 -9.56 37.96 0.01
C ARG A 173 -10.34 37.39 1.20
N LEU A 174 -9.81 36.34 1.81
CA LEU A 174 -10.28 35.79 3.08
C LEU A 174 -9.53 36.47 4.21
N SER A 175 -10.01 37.63 4.63
CA SER A 175 -9.72 38.17 5.96
C SER A 175 -11.07 38.56 6.58
N SER A 176 -11.31 38.09 7.80
CA SER A 176 -12.48 38.32 8.64
C SER A 176 -13.71 37.46 8.29
N LEU A 177 -13.94 36.44 9.12
CA LEU A 177 -15.25 36.04 9.66
C LEU A 177 -15.04 34.92 10.68
N VAL A 178 -14.73 35.31 11.90
CA VAL A 178 -15.07 34.52 13.08
C VAL A 178 -16.41 35.06 13.55
N ASP A 179 -17.47 34.32 13.39
CA ASP A 179 -18.70 34.52 14.13
C ASP A 179 -19.28 33.17 14.55
N GLU A 180 -19.44 33.07 15.85
CA GLU A 180 -20.08 31.96 16.56
C GLU A 180 -21.58 31.97 16.29
N ASN A 181 -22.15 30.79 16.11
CA ASN A 181 -23.54 30.36 16.00
C ASN A 181 -23.96 29.92 14.61
N PHE A 182 -23.88 28.62 14.38
CA PHE A 182 -24.68 28.00 13.34
C PHE A 182 -25.32 26.70 13.83
N ASP A 183 -26.65 26.74 13.92
CA ASP A 183 -27.52 25.61 14.24
C ASP A 183 -27.38 24.50 13.20
N ILE A 184 -27.34 23.28 13.71
CA ILE A 184 -27.31 22.03 12.92
C ILE A 184 -28.68 21.83 12.28
N CYS A 185 -28.77 21.97 10.97
CA CYS A 185 -29.88 21.48 10.17
C CYS A 185 -29.37 20.39 9.22
N GLU A 186 -30.03 19.24 9.27
CA GLU A 186 -29.73 18.03 8.50
C GLU A 186 -29.80 18.23 6.99
N SER A 187 -29.00 17.42 6.30
CA SER A 187 -29.06 17.05 4.87
C SER A 187 -28.57 18.08 3.83
N SER A 188 -27.28 18.17 3.69
CA SER A 188 -26.64 18.23 2.38
C SER A 188 -25.32 17.47 2.42
N LYS A 189 -25.18 16.45 1.56
CA LYS A 189 -23.92 15.75 1.33
C LYS A 189 -22.94 16.77 0.76
N ILE A 190 -22.18 17.42 1.63
CA ILE A 190 -21.02 18.21 1.24
C ILE A 190 -19.99 17.17 0.78
N SER A 191 -19.78 17.05 -0.53
CA SER A 191 -18.64 16.31 -1.03
C SER A 191 -17.39 17.03 -0.52
N LEU A 192 -16.65 16.39 0.35
CA LEU A 192 -15.33 16.86 0.77
C LEU A 192 -14.50 17.14 -0.50
N PRO A 193 -13.73 18.24 -0.54
CA PRO A 193 -12.84 18.49 -1.67
C PRO A 193 -11.95 17.28 -1.87
N LYS A 194 -11.84 16.78 -3.13
CA LYS A 194 -10.91 15.71 -3.48
C LYS A 194 -9.53 16.11 -2.99
N LEU A 195 -8.89 15.24 -2.21
CA LEU A 195 -7.51 15.43 -1.78
C LEU A 195 -6.64 15.64 -3.03
N PRO A 196 -5.72 16.61 -3.04
CA PRO A 196 -4.89 16.90 -4.20
C PRO A 196 -3.92 15.77 -4.56
N ILE A 197 -3.67 14.83 -3.64
CA ILE A 197 -2.81 13.66 -3.80
C ILE A 197 -3.61 12.41 -3.42
N LEU A 198 -3.66 11.45 -4.33
CA LEU A 198 -4.25 10.13 -4.10
C LEU A 198 -3.18 9.18 -3.54
N CYS A 199 -3.37 8.69 -2.31
CA CYS A 199 -2.42 7.80 -1.65
C CYS A 199 -3.11 6.93 -0.58
N LYS A 200 -2.48 5.84 -0.17
CA LYS A 200 -2.87 5.07 1.02
C LYS A 200 -2.81 5.99 2.26
N PRO A 201 -3.77 5.92 3.20
CA PRO A 201 -4.82 4.93 3.39
C PRO A 201 -6.19 5.32 2.80
N SER A 202 -6.32 6.20 1.79
CA SER A 202 -7.64 6.48 1.25
C SER A 202 -8.21 5.25 0.53
N VAL A 203 -9.50 4.98 0.71
CA VAL A 203 -10.18 3.84 0.07
C VAL A 203 -10.15 3.99 -1.45
N GLU A 204 -10.24 5.22 -1.95
CA GLU A 204 -10.16 5.56 -3.37
C GLU A 204 -8.80 5.16 -3.98
N ALA A 205 -7.70 5.24 -3.22
CA ALA A 205 -6.39 4.77 -3.67
C ALA A 205 -6.36 3.25 -3.84
N PHE A 206 -7.03 2.50 -2.94
CA PHE A 206 -7.18 1.04 -3.08
C PHE A 206 -8.09 0.67 -4.24
N GLU A 207 -9.21 1.36 -4.43
CA GLU A 207 -10.11 1.15 -5.57
C GLU A 207 -9.40 1.41 -6.90
N ALA A 208 -8.63 2.49 -6.99
CA ALA A 208 -7.80 2.78 -8.15
C ALA A 208 -6.74 1.69 -8.40
N ALA A 209 -6.05 1.24 -7.33
CA ALA A 209 -5.05 0.16 -7.43
C ALA A 209 -5.67 -1.16 -7.91
N ILE A 210 -6.85 -1.53 -7.41
CA ILE A 210 -7.60 -2.72 -7.84
C ILE A 210 -7.94 -2.62 -9.34
N GLN A 211 -8.39 -1.47 -9.81
CA GLN A 211 -8.70 -1.23 -11.22
C GLN A 211 -7.45 -1.28 -12.11
N ILE A 212 -6.37 -0.59 -11.72
CA ILE A 212 -5.11 -0.56 -12.46
C ILE A 212 -4.50 -1.96 -12.56
N ALA A 213 -4.47 -2.70 -11.46
CA ALA A 213 -3.99 -4.07 -11.40
C ALA A 213 -4.90 -5.06 -12.15
N ASN A 214 -6.14 -4.67 -12.44
CA ASN A 214 -7.19 -5.50 -13.01
C ASN A 214 -7.34 -6.83 -12.23
N VAL A 215 -7.64 -6.73 -10.95
CA VAL A 215 -7.74 -7.88 -10.03
C VAL A 215 -9.11 -7.97 -9.36
N ASN A 216 -9.48 -9.19 -8.96
CA ASN A 216 -10.63 -9.43 -8.10
C ASN A 216 -10.22 -9.18 -6.63
N PRO A 217 -10.78 -8.18 -5.93
CA PRO A 217 -10.39 -7.91 -4.55
C PRO A 217 -10.61 -9.10 -3.61
N LYS A 218 -11.64 -9.91 -3.83
CA LYS A 218 -11.93 -11.12 -3.03
C LYS A 218 -10.94 -12.27 -3.25
N LYS A 219 -10.13 -12.20 -4.32
CA LYS A 219 -9.07 -13.16 -4.64
C LYS A 219 -7.68 -12.51 -4.56
N THR A 220 -7.56 -11.39 -3.86
CA THR A 220 -6.31 -10.63 -3.73
C THR A 220 -5.97 -10.41 -2.27
N ILE A 221 -4.70 -10.66 -1.90
CA ILE A 221 -4.17 -10.36 -0.58
C ILE A 221 -3.34 -9.08 -0.67
N PHE A 222 -3.47 -8.20 0.32
CA PHE A 222 -2.64 -7.03 0.51
C PHE A 222 -1.79 -7.16 1.78
N PHE A 223 -0.47 -6.96 1.64
CA PHE A 223 0.53 -7.00 2.71
C PHE A 223 1.04 -5.59 2.98
N ASP A 224 0.97 -5.14 4.23
CA ASP A 224 1.38 -3.77 4.61
C ASP A 224 1.69 -3.72 6.12
N ASP A 225 2.61 -2.85 6.55
CA ASP A 225 2.96 -2.66 7.96
C ASP A 225 2.03 -1.69 8.70
N SER A 226 1.27 -0.88 7.96
CA SER A 226 0.38 0.15 8.50
C SER A 226 -1.02 -0.37 8.78
N ALA A 227 -1.42 -0.36 10.06
CA ALA A 227 -2.79 -0.72 10.45
C ALA A 227 -3.87 0.14 9.75
N ARG A 228 -3.57 1.39 9.39
CA ARG A 228 -4.50 2.28 8.66
C ARG A 228 -4.69 1.82 7.22
N ASN A 229 -3.60 1.45 6.56
CA ASN A 229 -3.65 0.92 5.20
C ASN A 229 -4.41 -0.40 5.17
N ILE A 230 -4.14 -1.28 6.14
CA ILE A 230 -4.85 -2.56 6.31
C ILE A 230 -6.37 -2.35 6.48
N ALA A 231 -6.80 -1.41 7.32
CA ALA A 231 -8.22 -1.11 7.52
C ALA A 231 -8.89 -0.59 6.24
N ALA A 232 -8.21 0.28 5.48
CA ALA A 232 -8.72 0.80 4.21
C ALA A 232 -8.77 -0.28 3.12
N ALA A 233 -7.72 -1.12 3.01
CA ALA A 233 -7.68 -2.26 2.10
C ALA A 233 -8.84 -3.25 2.38
N LYS A 234 -9.12 -3.50 3.65
CA LYS A 234 -10.26 -4.34 4.06
C LYS A 234 -11.59 -3.73 3.63
N THR A 235 -11.73 -2.41 3.75
CA THR A 235 -12.93 -1.69 3.29
C THR A 235 -13.09 -1.78 1.78
N ALA A 236 -12.00 -1.76 1.02
CA ALA A 236 -11.99 -1.97 -0.43
C ALA A 236 -12.25 -3.45 -0.85
N GLY A 237 -12.37 -4.36 0.11
CA GLY A 237 -12.76 -5.77 -0.12
C GLY A 237 -11.58 -6.73 -0.29
N LEU A 238 -10.35 -6.31 -0.04
CA LEU A 238 -9.15 -7.14 -0.10
C LEU A 238 -9.04 -8.07 1.12
N HIS A 239 -8.34 -9.19 0.95
CA HIS A 239 -7.74 -9.91 2.08
C HIS A 239 -6.51 -9.15 2.56
N THR A 240 -6.26 -9.15 3.87
CA THR A 240 -5.29 -8.24 4.48
C THR A 240 -4.36 -8.94 5.44
N VAL A 241 -3.08 -8.63 5.31
CA VAL A 241 -2.01 -9.18 6.14
C VAL A 241 -1.17 -8.04 6.71
N LEU A 242 -1.23 -7.87 8.03
CA LEU A 242 -0.37 -6.92 8.73
C LEU A 242 1.03 -7.51 8.88
N VAL A 243 2.05 -6.79 8.44
CA VAL A 243 3.46 -7.19 8.56
C VAL A 243 4.16 -6.39 9.67
N GLY A 244 5.07 -7.01 10.40
CA GLY A 244 5.81 -6.35 11.49
C GLY A 244 5.09 -6.34 12.84
N GLY A 245 3.94 -7.00 12.97
CA GLY A 245 3.14 -7.07 14.20
C GLY A 245 2.88 -8.50 14.67
N LEU A 246 2.68 -8.67 15.98
CA LEU A 246 2.29 -9.96 16.59
C LEU A 246 0.78 -10.07 16.83
N VAL A 247 0.08 -8.94 16.79
CA VAL A 247 -1.32 -8.86 17.17
C VAL A 247 -2.15 -8.48 15.94
N VAL A 248 -3.20 -9.24 15.70
CA VAL A 248 -4.18 -8.93 14.66
C VAL A 248 -4.93 -7.66 15.07
N VAL A 249 -4.80 -6.61 14.25
CA VAL A 249 -5.50 -5.35 14.43
C VAL A 249 -6.83 -5.35 13.67
N GLN A 250 -7.68 -4.38 13.97
CA GLN A 250 -8.94 -4.22 13.24
C GLN A 250 -8.68 -4.07 11.73
N GLY A 251 -9.33 -4.91 10.93
CA GLY A 251 -9.19 -4.93 9.48
C GLY A 251 -8.12 -5.90 8.96
N ALA A 252 -7.26 -6.47 9.80
CA ALA A 252 -6.32 -7.51 9.41
C ALA A 252 -6.96 -8.90 9.51
N ASP A 253 -6.77 -9.73 8.49
CA ASP A 253 -7.15 -11.15 8.55
C ASP A 253 -6.04 -11.98 9.22
N VAL A 254 -4.77 -11.60 8.98
CA VAL A 254 -3.57 -12.26 9.53
C VAL A 254 -2.57 -11.19 9.96
N ALA A 255 -1.73 -11.51 10.96
CA ALA A 255 -0.58 -10.70 11.36
C ALA A 255 0.70 -11.54 11.30
N LEU A 256 1.75 -10.99 10.69
CA LEU A 256 3.07 -11.60 10.56
C LEU A 256 4.10 -10.76 11.28
N THR A 257 5.01 -11.38 12.01
CA THR A 257 6.15 -10.66 12.60
C THR A 257 7.14 -10.18 11.55
N SER A 258 7.20 -10.86 10.41
CA SER A 258 8.03 -10.54 9.26
C SER A 258 7.41 -11.13 8.01
N ILE A 259 7.65 -10.50 6.87
CA ILE A 259 7.25 -11.01 5.56
C ILE A 259 7.81 -12.42 5.28
N HIS A 260 8.94 -12.77 5.89
CA HIS A 260 9.57 -14.09 5.80
C HIS A 260 8.72 -15.23 6.37
N ASN A 261 7.75 -14.92 7.23
CA ASN A 261 6.86 -15.92 7.84
C ASN A 261 5.62 -16.26 6.99
N MET A 262 5.52 -15.71 5.78
CA MET A 262 4.34 -15.91 4.91
C MET A 262 4.01 -17.38 4.69
N ARG A 263 5.02 -18.22 4.41
CA ARG A 263 4.78 -19.64 4.08
C ARG A 263 4.20 -20.43 5.22
N GLU A 264 4.63 -20.10 6.45
CA GLU A 264 4.12 -20.74 7.67
C GLU A 264 2.69 -20.31 8.00
N ALA A 265 2.40 -19.01 7.85
CA ALA A 265 1.14 -18.44 8.27
C ALA A 265 0.03 -18.50 7.19
N LEU A 266 0.40 -18.59 5.92
CA LEU A 266 -0.50 -18.57 4.76
C LEU A 266 -0.14 -19.69 3.77
N PRO A 267 -0.13 -20.96 4.21
CA PRO A 267 0.23 -22.09 3.35
C PRO A 267 -0.69 -22.18 2.10
N GLU A 268 -1.91 -21.65 2.20
CA GLU A 268 -2.88 -21.63 1.10
C GLU A 268 -2.45 -20.79 -0.13
N ILE A 269 -1.38 -20.01 -0.04
CA ILE A 269 -0.79 -19.34 -1.21
C ILE A 269 -0.10 -20.38 -2.11
N TRP A 270 0.43 -21.47 -1.54
CA TRP A 270 1.19 -22.50 -2.25
C TRP A 270 0.41 -23.78 -2.50
N LEU A 271 -0.61 -24.08 -1.69
CA LEU A 271 -1.38 -25.31 -1.77
C LEU A 271 -2.64 -25.12 -2.61
N SER A 272 -2.92 -26.09 -3.47
CA SER A 272 -4.25 -26.24 -4.08
C SER A 272 -5.29 -26.66 -3.03
N GLU A 273 -6.58 -26.50 -3.32
CA GLU A 273 -7.64 -26.97 -2.40
C GLU A 273 -7.57 -28.49 -2.19
N GLU A 274 -7.20 -29.25 -3.21
CA GLU A 274 -7.03 -30.71 -3.13
C GLU A 274 -5.90 -31.12 -2.20
N GLU A 275 -4.73 -30.44 -2.30
CA GLU A 275 -3.59 -30.70 -1.40
C GLU A 275 -3.91 -30.37 0.05
N LYS A 276 -4.78 -29.40 0.32
CA LYS A 276 -5.24 -29.08 1.68
C LYS A 276 -6.17 -30.15 2.23
N GLU A 277 -7.10 -30.66 1.40
CA GLU A 277 -7.99 -31.74 1.82
C GLU A 277 -7.19 -33.02 2.14
N GLU A 278 -6.15 -33.33 1.35
CA GLU A 278 -5.24 -34.44 1.61
C GLU A 278 -4.44 -34.25 2.90
N GLU A 279 -3.86 -33.04 3.13
CA GLU A 279 -3.09 -32.75 4.36
C GLU A 279 -4.01 -32.78 5.60
N GLN A 280 -5.24 -32.28 5.51
CA GLN A 280 -6.22 -32.40 6.58
C GLN A 280 -6.68 -33.84 6.81
N ALA A 281 -6.83 -34.62 5.75
CA ALA A 281 -7.17 -36.05 5.87
C ALA A 281 -6.02 -36.84 6.52
N GLU A 282 -4.77 -36.57 6.20
CA GLU A 282 -3.61 -37.21 6.86
C GLU A 282 -3.51 -36.83 8.34
N LEU A 283 -3.82 -35.59 8.72
CA LEU A 283 -3.86 -35.16 10.12
C LEU A 283 -4.98 -35.81 10.92
N LEU A 284 -6.13 -36.05 10.30
CA LEU A 284 -7.29 -36.68 10.94
C LEU A 284 -7.18 -38.22 10.98
N TYR A 285 -6.52 -38.80 9.99
CA TYR A 285 -6.34 -40.25 9.85
C TYR A 285 -4.86 -40.59 9.61
N PRO A 286 -3.98 -40.45 10.62
CA PRO A 286 -2.58 -40.82 10.45
C PRO A 286 -2.46 -42.29 10.03
N ALA A 287 -1.73 -42.52 8.95
CA ALA A 287 -1.51 -43.86 8.42
C ALA A 287 -1.08 -44.79 9.52
N THR A 288 -1.83 -45.88 9.74
CA THR A 288 -1.46 -46.92 10.70
C THR A 288 -0.11 -47.52 10.30
N PRO A 289 0.84 -47.62 11.22
CA PRO A 289 2.14 -48.20 10.89
C PRO A 289 1.92 -49.63 10.33
N ILE A 290 2.47 -49.89 9.16
CA ILE A 290 2.49 -51.22 8.57
C ILE A 290 3.39 -52.06 9.46
N GLU A 291 2.80 -52.94 10.29
CA GLU A 291 3.56 -53.97 11.02
C GLU A 291 4.21 -54.91 10.00
N THR A 292 5.51 -54.76 9.79
CA THR A 292 6.33 -55.69 9.05
C THR A 292 6.50 -56.94 9.90
N PHE A 293 5.71 -57.99 9.61
CA PHE A 293 5.96 -59.32 10.15
C PHE A 293 7.24 -59.89 9.52
N VAL A 294 8.29 -59.97 10.30
CA VAL A 294 9.46 -60.75 9.95
C VAL A 294 9.14 -62.23 10.28
N LEU A 295 8.93 -63.03 9.23
CA LEU A 295 8.84 -64.47 9.35
C LEU A 295 10.24 -65.00 9.67
N ALA A 296 10.35 -65.68 10.85
CA ALA A 296 11.53 -66.41 11.28
C ALA A 296 11.67 -67.74 10.57
#